data_4578743811a27e72ec670998779403f9
#
_entry.id   4578743811a27e72ec670998779403f9
#
_cell.length_a   1.000
_cell.length_b   1.000
_cell.length_c   1.000
_cell.angle_alpha   90.00
_cell.angle_beta   90.00
_cell.angle_gamma   90.00
#
_symmetry.space_group_name_H-M   'P 1'
#
loop_
_entity.id
_entity.type
_entity.pdbx_description
1 polymer ?
#
loop_
_entity_poly.entity_id
_entity_poly.type
_entity_poly.pdbx_seq_one_letter_code
_entity_poly.pdbx_strand_id
1 'polypeptide(L)'
;MITLLDYGAGNVRSVRNAIRKLGCEVQNVQSPDDIVSAEKLIFPGVGNFGVVMERLVRDGYAEKLIERIRQDKPTFGICVALQTFFEGSEESPGVAGLGIIPGQITRFPDHSLSVPQIGWNGVKFRKDNSIFTGYQGEKFYFVHSFKATPSAENEDWILTTTDYGEE
;
A
#
# COMPACT_ATOMS: atom_id res chain seq x y z
N MET A 1 -11.52 16.40 -3.97
CA MET A 1 -10.29 16.35 -4.80
C MET A 1 -9.37 15.25 -4.30
N ILE A 2 -8.62 14.55 -5.18
CA ILE A 2 -7.66 13.50 -4.79
C ILE A 2 -6.25 14.07 -4.88
N THR A 3 -5.46 13.86 -3.82
CA THR A 3 -4.03 14.23 -3.79
C THR A 3 -3.19 12.98 -4.00
N LEU A 4 -2.22 13.05 -4.91
CA LEU A 4 -1.35 11.95 -5.31
C LEU A 4 0.06 12.22 -4.80
N LEU A 5 0.60 11.30 -3.98
CA LEU A 5 1.98 11.36 -3.52
C LEU A 5 2.89 10.80 -4.60
N ASP A 6 3.59 11.70 -5.30
CA ASP A 6 4.59 11.38 -6.30
C ASP A 6 5.98 11.65 -5.71
N TYR A 7 6.64 10.61 -5.25
CA TYR A 7 7.99 10.68 -4.68
C TYR A 7 9.08 10.32 -5.71
N GLY A 8 8.75 10.39 -7.01
CA GLY A 8 9.67 10.12 -8.12
C GLY A 8 9.86 8.62 -8.42
N ALA A 9 9.01 7.76 -7.88
CA ALA A 9 8.91 6.35 -8.24
C ALA A 9 7.44 5.92 -8.17
N GLY A 10 7.08 4.92 -8.95
CA GLY A 10 5.69 4.47 -9.05
C GLY A 10 5.12 4.69 -10.44
N ASN A 11 4.06 3.97 -10.77
CA ASN A 11 3.33 4.18 -12.02
C ASN A 11 2.29 5.30 -11.85
N VAL A 12 2.76 6.48 -11.41
CA VAL A 12 1.96 7.65 -11.07
C VAL A 12 1.05 8.07 -12.23
N ARG A 13 1.56 7.99 -13.48
CA ARG A 13 0.79 8.36 -14.67
C ARG A 13 -0.44 7.46 -14.86
N SER A 14 -0.31 6.15 -14.68
CA SER A 14 -1.44 5.21 -14.80
C SER A 14 -2.47 5.44 -13.72
N VAL A 15 -2.04 5.65 -12.48
CA VAL A 15 -2.93 5.96 -11.35
C VAL A 15 -3.69 7.26 -11.61
N ARG A 16 -3.00 8.31 -12.06
CA ARG A 16 -3.60 9.58 -12.44
C ARG A 16 -4.66 9.42 -13.53
N ASN A 17 -4.35 8.63 -14.57
CA ASN A 17 -5.30 8.38 -15.65
C ASN A 17 -6.54 7.62 -15.17
N ALA A 18 -6.36 6.65 -14.27
CA ALA A 18 -7.48 5.94 -13.66
C ALA A 18 -8.38 6.88 -12.83
N ILE A 19 -7.79 7.74 -11.99
CA ILE A 19 -8.53 8.74 -11.21
C ILE A 19 -9.35 9.68 -12.12
N ARG A 20 -8.72 10.16 -13.20
CA ARG A 20 -9.41 11.04 -14.17
C ARG A 20 -10.53 10.34 -14.92
N LYS A 21 -10.35 9.05 -15.25
CA LYS A 21 -11.39 8.23 -15.87
C LYS A 21 -12.62 8.06 -14.99
N LEU A 22 -12.44 8.11 -13.67
CA LEU A 22 -13.53 8.10 -12.68
C LEU A 22 -14.17 9.50 -12.49
N GLY A 23 -13.78 10.50 -13.29
CA GLY A 23 -14.32 11.85 -13.18
C GLY A 23 -13.80 12.68 -12.00
N CYS A 24 -12.72 12.21 -11.35
CA CYS A 24 -12.15 12.90 -10.20
C CYS A 24 -10.99 13.82 -10.61
N GLU A 25 -10.93 15.00 -9.98
CA GLU A 25 -9.76 15.88 -10.07
C GLU A 25 -8.60 15.33 -9.25
N VAL A 26 -7.36 15.52 -9.76
CA VAL A 26 -6.15 15.04 -9.12
C VAL A 26 -5.05 16.09 -9.15
N GLN A 27 -4.45 16.33 -7.99
CA GLN A 27 -3.26 17.17 -7.81
C GLN A 27 -2.11 16.33 -7.22
N ASN A 28 -0.88 16.84 -7.31
CA ASN A 28 0.28 16.23 -6.65
C ASN A 28 0.52 16.89 -5.30
N VAL A 29 1.12 16.12 -4.39
CA VAL A 29 1.83 16.66 -3.22
C VAL A 29 2.94 17.58 -3.73
N GLN A 30 3.00 18.80 -3.22
CA GLN A 30 4.04 19.79 -3.51
C GLN A 30 4.98 19.99 -2.32
N SER A 31 4.47 19.75 -1.11
CA SER A 31 5.20 19.86 0.14
C SER A 31 4.78 18.75 1.11
N PRO A 32 5.59 18.42 2.13
CA PRO A 32 5.21 17.45 3.14
C PRO A 32 3.88 17.77 3.85
N ASP A 33 3.55 19.03 4.04
CA ASP A 33 2.31 19.45 4.72
C ASP A 33 1.05 19.16 3.89
N ASP A 34 1.18 19.06 2.56
CA ASP A 34 0.07 18.66 1.69
C ASP A 34 -0.41 17.23 1.98
N ILE A 35 0.47 16.37 2.49
CA ILE A 35 0.12 15.02 2.91
C ILE A 35 -0.92 15.06 4.02
N VAL A 36 -0.71 15.90 5.02
CA VAL A 36 -1.62 16.00 6.18
C VAL A 36 -2.90 16.75 5.82
N SER A 37 -2.81 17.80 4.99
CA SER A 37 -3.96 18.65 4.62
C SER A 37 -4.86 18.03 3.55
N ALA A 38 -4.38 17.07 2.76
CA ALA A 38 -5.15 16.43 1.70
C ALA A 38 -6.47 15.82 2.21
N GLU A 39 -7.56 16.05 1.49
CA GLU A 39 -8.86 15.40 1.77
C GLU A 39 -8.75 13.87 1.61
N LYS A 40 -8.23 13.42 0.47
CA LYS A 40 -7.98 12.01 0.15
C LYS A 40 -6.60 11.88 -0.44
N LEU A 41 -5.78 10.98 0.09
CA LEU A 41 -4.42 10.73 -0.38
C LEU A 41 -4.32 9.36 -1.05
N ILE A 42 -3.74 9.31 -2.25
CA ILE A 42 -3.30 8.07 -2.88
C ILE A 42 -1.77 8.09 -2.93
N PHE A 43 -1.18 7.02 -2.42
CA PHE A 43 0.25 6.80 -2.38
C PHE A 43 0.59 5.56 -3.22
N PRO A 44 0.87 5.70 -4.53
CA PRO A 44 1.33 4.61 -5.37
C PRO A 44 2.80 4.30 -5.08
N GLY A 45 3.18 3.04 -5.14
CA GLY A 45 4.56 2.64 -4.97
C GLY A 45 4.93 1.46 -5.85
N VAL A 46 6.11 1.52 -6.46
CA VAL A 46 6.77 0.40 -7.14
C VAL A 46 8.24 0.37 -6.77
N GLY A 47 8.85 -0.81 -6.81
CA GLY A 47 10.26 -1.01 -6.55
C GLY A 47 10.54 -1.59 -5.16
N ASN A 48 11.75 -1.37 -4.68
CA ASN A 48 12.27 -1.94 -3.44
C ASN A 48 11.84 -1.14 -2.21
N PHE A 49 11.48 -1.86 -1.13
CA PHE A 49 11.03 -1.30 0.15
C PHE A 49 12.02 -0.27 0.73
N GLY A 50 13.30 -0.61 0.81
CA GLY A 50 14.32 0.25 1.40
C GLY A 50 14.52 1.55 0.62
N VAL A 51 14.48 1.48 -0.72
CA VAL A 51 14.58 2.66 -1.59
C VAL A 51 13.39 3.60 -1.39
N VAL A 52 12.19 3.05 -1.21
CA VAL A 52 11.00 3.87 -0.93
C VAL A 52 11.13 4.54 0.43
N MET A 53 11.51 3.78 1.47
CA MET A 53 11.70 4.33 2.82
C MET A 53 12.75 5.42 2.86
N GLU A 54 13.91 5.23 2.20
CA GLU A 54 14.96 6.24 2.10
C GLU A 54 14.41 7.56 1.52
N ARG A 55 13.62 7.48 0.46
CA ARG A 55 13.02 8.67 -0.17
C ARG A 55 12.00 9.34 0.74
N LEU A 56 11.12 8.56 1.38
CA LEU A 56 10.11 9.10 2.30
C LEU A 56 10.76 9.86 3.46
N VAL A 57 11.85 9.33 4.03
CA VAL A 57 12.59 9.98 5.12
C VAL A 57 13.31 11.22 4.61
N ARG A 58 14.07 11.10 3.51
CA ARG A 58 14.84 12.22 2.94
C ARG A 58 13.97 13.42 2.58
N ASP A 59 12.79 13.17 2.02
CA ASP A 59 11.90 14.21 1.52
C ASP A 59 10.88 14.69 2.59
N GLY A 60 11.00 14.19 3.83
CA GLY A 60 10.16 14.59 4.97
C GLY A 60 8.72 14.07 4.92
N TYR A 61 8.45 13.06 4.09
CA TYR A 61 7.11 12.50 3.91
C TYR A 61 6.74 11.45 4.97
N ALA A 62 7.74 10.76 5.54
CA ALA A 62 7.52 9.65 6.48
C ALA A 62 6.71 10.09 7.71
N GLU A 63 7.15 11.14 8.39
CA GLU A 63 6.47 11.65 9.58
C GLU A 63 5.05 12.15 9.26
N LYS A 64 4.87 12.79 8.09
CA LYS A 64 3.58 13.32 7.65
C LYS A 64 2.60 12.21 7.28
N LEU A 65 3.06 11.09 6.74
CA LEU A 65 2.24 9.90 6.51
C LEU A 65 1.79 9.28 7.84
N ILE A 66 2.70 9.14 8.81
CA ILE A 66 2.38 8.65 10.15
C ILE A 66 1.34 9.56 10.82
N GLU A 67 1.56 10.87 10.79
CA GLU A 67 0.64 11.87 11.35
C GLU A 67 -0.75 11.73 10.73
N ARG A 68 -0.81 11.68 9.38
CA ARG A 68 -2.06 11.57 8.64
C ARG A 68 -2.86 10.31 8.98
N ILE A 69 -2.20 9.15 8.99
CA ILE A 69 -2.85 7.86 9.23
C ILE A 69 -3.34 7.77 10.68
N ARG A 70 -2.56 8.29 11.64
CA ARG A 70 -2.99 8.40 13.05
C ARG A 70 -4.21 9.32 13.25
N GLN A 71 -4.42 10.28 12.35
CA GLN A 71 -5.61 11.14 12.33
C GLN A 71 -6.80 10.48 11.61
N ASP A 72 -6.69 9.20 11.24
CA ASP A 72 -7.72 8.43 10.51
C ASP A 72 -8.18 9.09 9.20
N LYS A 73 -7.29 9.81 8.53
CA LYS A 73 -7.59 10.47 7.25
C LYS A 73 -7.53 9.48 6.09
N PRO A 74 -8.47 9.55 5.12
CA PRO A 74 -8.52 8.64 3.98
C PRO A 74 -7.20 8.55 3.21
N THR A 75 -6.54 7.39 3.30
CA THR A 75 -5.24 7.13 2.69
C THR A 75 -5.26 5.78 1.98
N PHE A 76 -4.80 5.73 0.73
CA PHE A 76 -4.75 4.52 -0.07
C PHE A 76 -3.32 4.26 -0.56
N GLY A 77 -2.63 3.31 0.08
CA GLY A 77 -1.32 2.82 -0.33
C GLY A 77 -1.44 1.69 -1.35
N ILE A 78 -0.64 1.73 -2.42
CA ILE A 78 -0.65 0.71 -3.48
C ILE A 78 0.70 -0.02 -3.50
N CYS A 79 0.67 -1.36 -3.39
CA CYS A 79 1.83 -2.24 -3.50
C CYS A 79 2.90 -1.89 -2.44
N VAL A 80 4.15 -1.61 -2.82
CA VAL A 80 5.22 -1.29 -1.88
C VAL A 80 4.89 -0.08 -0.98
N ALA A 81 4.09 0.86 -1.45
CA ALA A 81 3.62 1.97 -0.61
C ALA A 81 2.81 1.48 0.60
N LEU A 82 1.91 0.50 0.43
CA LEU A 82 1.23 -0.16 1.54
C LEU A 82 2.22 -0.92 2.43
N GLN A 83 3.19 -1.60 1.85
CA GLN A 83 4.19 -2.35 2.61
C GLN A 83 5.00 -1.44 3.54
N THR A 84 5.27 -0.19 3.15
CA THR A 84 5.98 0.77 4.01
C THR A 84 5.24 1.12 5.30
N PHE A 85 3.94 0.85 5.41
CA PHE A 85 3.17 1.10 6.64
C PHE A 85 3.49 0.10 7.76
N PHE A 86 4.08 -1.05 7.43
CA PHE A 86 4.52 -2.05 8.39
C PHE A 86 5.82 -1.64 9.11
N GLU A 87 6.27 -2.46 10.06
CA GLU A 87 7.48 -2.19 10.86
C GLU A 87 8.77 -2.39 10.07
N GLY A 88 8.74 -3.23 9.04
CA GLY A 88 9.90 -3.51 8.19
C GLY A 88 9.59 -4.55 7.11
N SER A 89 10.62 -4.93 6.36
CA SER A 89 10.51 -5.92 5.29
C SER A 89 11.77 -6.75 5.15
N GLU A 90 11.60 -8.07 4.93
CA GLU A 90 12.70 -8.96 4.56
C GLU A 90 13.37 -8.58 3.22
N GLU A 91 12.69 -7.78 2.38
CA GLU A 91 13.29 -7.25 1.16
C GLU A 91 14.45 -6.29 1.44
N SER A 92 14.45 -5.64 2.59
CA SER A 92 15.47 -4.65 2.98
C SER A 92 15.79 -4.80 4.47
N PRO A 93 16.53 -5.85 4.86
CA PRO A 93 16.87 -6.11 6.26
C PRO A 93 17.54 -4.90 6.92
N GLY A 94 17.08 -4.55 8.11
CA GLY A 94 17.60 -3.41 8.89
C GLY A 94 17.02 -2.05 8.51
N VAL A 95 16.17 -1.97 7.50
CA VAL A 95 15.42 -0.75 7.17
C VAL A 95 14.07 -0.78 7.88
N ALA A 96 13.84 0.18 8.78
CA ALA A 96 12.56 0.34 9.46
C ALA A 96 11.50 0.90 8.49
N GLY A 97 10.28 0.39 8.58
CA GLY A 97 9.10 0.97 7.95
C GLY A 97 8.51 2.10 8.78
N LEU A 98 7.29 2.51 8.45
CA LEU A 98 6.58 3.58 9.18
C LEU A 98 6.02 3.09 10.53
N GLY A 99 5.95 1.78 10.78
CA GLY A 99 5.49 1.20 12.04
C GLY A 99 4.06 1.57 12.42
N ILE A 100 3.20 1.71 11.42
CA ILE A 100 1.77 2.02 11.61
C ILE A 100 0.98 0.73 11.78
N ILE A 101 1.28 -0.27 10.94
CA ILE A 101 0.67 -1.60 10.99
C ILE A 101 1.68 -2.55 11.64
N PRO A 102 1.31 -3.27 12.71
CA PRO A 102 2.20 -4.25 13.34
C PRO A 102 2.61 -5.37 12.39
N GLY A 103 3.86 -5.84 12.53
CA GLY A 103 4.39 -6.99 11.82
C GLY A 103 5.35 -6.63 10.68
N GLN A 104 5.91 -7.69 10.08
CA GLN A 104 6.91 -7.61 9.03
C GLN A 104 6.33 -8.04 7.68
N ILE A 105 6.79 -7.42 6.64
CA ILE A 105 6.59 -7.90 5.27
C ILE A 105 7.58 -9.02 5.02
N THR A 106 7.07 -10.23 4.70
CA THR A 106 7.88 -11.44 4.54
C THR A 106 7.89 -11.92 3.09
N ARG A 107 8.92 -12.65 2.69
CA ARG A 107 9.03 -13.25 1.36
C ARG A 107 8.12 -14.48 1.25
N PHE A 108 7.53 -14.71 0.08
CA PHE A 108 6.87 -15.99 -0.19
C PHE A 108 7.86 -17.14 -0.11
N PRO A 109 7.45 -18.29 0.46
CA PRO A 109 8.31 -19.47 0.48
C PRO A 109 8.52 -20.05 -0.93
N ASP A 110 9.75 -20.50 -1.22
CA ASP A 110 10.16 -20.95 -2.57
C ASP A 110 9.69 -22.37 -2.96
N HIS A 111 8.89 -23.04 -2.13
CA HIS A 111 8.68 -24.49 -2.26
C HIS A 111 7.32 -24.91 -2.81
N SER A 112 6.38 -23.99 -3.09
CA SER A 112 5.04 -24.39 -3.56
C SER A 112 4.58 -23.71 -4.84
N LEU A 113 4.88 -22.45 -5.02
CA LEU A 113 4.45 -21.65 -6.17
C LEU A 113 5.59 -20.75 -6.65
N SER A 114 5.44 -20.22 -7.88
CA SER A 114 6.42 -19.27 -8.42
C SER A 114 6.48 -17.98 -7.61
N VAL A 115 7.69 -17.49 -7.35
CA VAL A 115 7.94 -16.18 -6.74
C VAL A 115 8.62 -15.30 -7.79
N PRO A 116 8.05 -14.12 -8.09
CA PRO A 116 6.89 -13.46 -7.49
C PRO A 116 5.53 -14.11 -7.82
N GLN A 117 4.52 -13.85 -6.97
CA GLN A 117 3.13 -14.00 -7.37
C GLN A 117 2.86 -13.03 -8.53
N ILE A 118 2.42 -13.56 -9.68
CA ILE A 118 2.02 -12.75 -10.85
C ILE A 118 0.70 -13.28 -11.38
N GLY A 119 -0.34 -12.45 -11.40
CA GLY A 119 -1.61 -12.86 -12.00
C GLY A 119 -2.85 -12.28 -11.32
N TRP A 120 -3.99 -12.77 -11.79
CA TRP A 120 -5.32 -12.36 -11.33
C TRP A 120 -5.86 -13.33 -10.29
N ASN A 121 -6.03 -12.87 -9.05
CA ASN A 121 -6.59 -13.65 -7.95
C ASN A 121 -7.83 -12.96 -7.38
N GLY A 122 -8.76 -13.78 -6.89
CA GLY A 122 -9.87 -13.31 -6.06
C GLY A 122 -9.43 -12.94 -4.67
N VAL A 123 -10.31 -12.29 -3.92
CA VAL A 123 -10.10 -11.95 -2.52
C VAL A 123 -11.21 -12.54 -1.65
N LYS A 124 -10.86 -12.85 -0.40
CA LYS A 124 -11.78 -13.30 0.65
C LYS A 124 -11.95 -12.18 1.66
N PHE A 125 -13.17 -11.84 2.00
CA PHE A 125 -13.47 -10.81 3.00
C PHE A 125 -13.29 -11.35 4.42
N ARG A 126 -12.62 -10.59 5.25
CA ARG A 126 -12.51 -10.81 6.70
C ARG A 126 -13.54 -10.01 7.48
N LYS A 127 -13.98 -8.89 6.90
CA LYS A 127 -15.01 -8.01 7.48
C LYS A 127 -15.76 -7.24 6.41
N ASP A 128 -16.94 -6.77 6.73
CA ASP A 128 -17.73 -5.90 5.85
C ASP A 128 -17.10 -4.51 5.75
N ASN A 129 -17.15 -3.94 4.55
CA ASN A 129 -16.67 -2.59 4.31
C ASN A 129 -17.35 -1.94 3.11
N SER A 130 -17.64 -0.65 3.21
CA SER A 130 -18.30 0.13 2.16
C SER A 130 -17.43 0.35 0.91
N ILE A 131 -16.10 0.19 0.99
CA ILE A 131 -15.19 0.31 -0.16
C ILE A 131 -15.53 -0.71 -1.26
N PHE A 132 -16.05 -1.89 -0.86
CA PHE A 132 -16.42 -2.96 -1.77
C PHE A 132 -17.93 -3.04 -2.04
N THR A 133 -18.67 -1.95 -1.84
CA THR A 133 -20.09 -1.92 -2.20
C THR A 133 -20.25 -2.20 -3.70
N GLY A 134 -21.03 -3.24 -4.03
CA GLY A 134 -21.23 -3.67 -5.41
C GLY A 134 -20.18 -4.65 -5.96
N TYR A 135 -19.23 -5.10 -5.16
CA TYR A 135 -18.29 -6.15 -5.54
C TYR A 135 -19.02 -7.45 -5.89
N GLN A 136 -18.71 -8.04 -7.05
CA GLN A 136 -19.36 -9.25 -7.58
C GLN A 136 -18.37 -10.41 -7.82
N GLY A 137 -17.20 -10.37 -7.18
CA GLY A 137 -16.17 -11.40 -7.34
C GLY A 137 -15.10 -11.07 -8.38
N GLU A 138 -14.93 -9.79 -8.70
CA GLU A 138 -13.87 -9.33 -9.58
C GLU A 138 -12.49 -9.74 -9.02
N LYS A 139 -11.57 -10.06 -9.94
CA LYS A 139 -10.20 -10.40 -9.60
C LYS A 139 -9.32 -9.15 -9.60
N PHE A 140 -8.32 -9.17 -8.72
CA PHE A 140 -7.28 -8.17 -8.66
C PHE A 140 -5.98 -8.71 -9.25
N TYR A 141 -5.19 -7.84 -9.86
CA TYR A 141 -3.88 -8.21 -10.39
C TYR A 141 -2.82 -8.05 -9.30
N PHE A 142 -2.11 -9.13 -9.04
CA PHE A 142 -1.02 -9.19 -8.08
C PHE A 142 0.32 -9.32 -8.80
N VAL A 143 1.34 -8.62 -8.33
CA VAL A 143 2.72 -8.72 -8.79
C VAL A 143 3.67 -8.35 -7.65
N HIS A 144 4.03 -9.34 -6.82
CA HIS A 144 4.93 -9.12 -5.68
C HIS A 144 5.59 -10.42 -5.20
N SER A 145 6.79 -10.28 -4.62
CA SER A 145 7.55 -11.38 -4.00
C SER A 145 7.43 -11.38 -2.47
N PHE A 146 6.96 -10.28 -1.90
CA PHE A 146 6.83 -10.08 -0.46
C PHE A 146 5.38 -9.75 -0.10
N LYS A 147 4.93 -10.23 1.05
CA LYS A 147 3.53 -10.12 1.49
C LYS A 147 3.43 -9.72 2.95
N ALA A 148 2.29 -9.15 3.30
CA ALA A 148 1.85 -9.02 4.68
C ALA A 148 1.23 -10.35 5.12
N THR A 149 1.64 -10.86 6.28
CA THR A 149 1.07 -12.07 6.86
C THR A 149 0.08 -11.69 7.96
N PRO A 150 -1.16 -12.22 7.92
CA PRO A 150 -2.13 -12.04 9.00
C PRO A 150 -1.58 -12.52 10.34
N SER A 151 -1.80 -11.74 11.39
CA SER A 151 -1.45 -12.07 12.77
C SER A 151 -2.49 -11.47 13.73
N ALA A 152 -2.51 -11.93 14.98
CA ALA A 152 -3.39 -11.36 16.00
C ALA A 152 -3.14 -9.86 16.25
N GLU A 153 -1.93 -9.38 15.95
CA GLU A 153 -1.56 -7.97 16.18
C GLU A 153 -2.03 -7.04 15.05
N ASN A 154 -2.21 -7.56 13.83
CA ASN A 154 -2.60 -6.76 12.67
C ASN A 154 -3.98 -7.12 12.10
N GLU A 155 -4.73 -8.05 12.70
CA GLU A 155 -6.01 -8.53 12.17
C GLU A 155 -7.02 -7.39 11.98
N ASP A 156 -7.01 -6.40 12.84
CA ASP A 156 -7.89 -5.23 12.72
C ASP A 156 -7.62 -4.37 11.47
N TRP A 157 -6.45 -4.50 10.88
CA TRP A 157 -6.08 -3.81 9.64
C TRP A 157 -6.47 -4.59 8.38
N ILE A 158 -6.83 -5.88 8.52
CA ILE A 158 -7.09 -6.76 7.38
C ILE A 158 -8.56 -6.64 6.98
N LEU A 159 -8.80 -6.21 5.75
CA LEU A 159 -10.12 -6.20 5.14
C LEU A 159 -10.35 -7.44 4.29
N THR A 160 -9.35 -7.81 3.50
CA THR A 160 -9.40 -8.97 2.60
C THR A 160 -8.08 -9.72 2.61
N THR A 161 -8.15 -11.01 2.29
CA THR A 161 -7.00 -11.88 2.03
C THR A 161 -7.10 -12.51 0.65
N THR A 162 -6.01 -13.03 0.12
CA THR A 162 -5.98 -13.83 -1.11
C THR A 162 -5.07 -15.03 -0.92
N ASP A 163 -5.45 -16.18 -1.49
CA ASP A 163 -4.67 -17.40 -1.39
C ASP A 163 -3.60 -17.46 -2.49
N TYR A 164 -2.38 -17.76 -2.11
CA TYR A 164 -1.29 -18.08 -3.02
C TYR A 164 -0.34 -19.11 -2.37
N GLY A 165 -0.78 -20.39 -2.37
CA GLY A 165 -0.10 -21.50 -1.67
C GLY A 165 -0.32 -21.49 -0.16
N GLU A 166 -0.56 -20.34 0.39
CA GLU A 166 -0.96 -20.04 1.77
C GLU A 166 -1.85 -18.78 1.75
N GLU A 167 -2.51 -18.47 2.86
CA GLU A 167 -3.35 -17.29 3.00
C GLU A 167 -2.51 -16.02 3.22
#